data_314103f9a789023081f234e3bbcf50e4
#
_entry.id   314103f9a789023081f234e3bbcf50e4
#
_cell.length_a   1.000
_cell.length_b   1.000
_cell.length_c   1.000
_cell.angle_alpha   90.00
_cell.angle_beta   90.00
_cell.angle_gamma   90.00
#
_symmetry.space_group_name_H-M   'P 1'
#
loop_
_entity.id
_entity.type
_entity.pdbx_description
1 polymer ?
#
loop_
_entity_poly.entity_id
_entity_poly.type
_entity_poly.pdbx_seq_one_letter_code
_entity_poly.pdbx_strand_id
1 'polypeptide(L)'
;RKVIGNISASGTEIIKDLGEEQLATGALIVYTSADSVLQIAANEEIIPLDELYRICEYARKITKENPEWMVGRIIARPFIGNSRDTFVRTTNRHDYALKPFDRTVLDSLKDNNYDVYAIGKINDIFNGCGITNAKSTTSNRNGMDLAIKLLKENFTGLCFVNLVDFDALYGHRR
;
A
#
# COMPACT_ATOMS: atom_id res chain seq x y z
N ARG A 1 16.89 15.65 0.04
CA ARG A 1 16.49 15.96 1.43
C ARG A 1 17.20 15.03 2.41
N LYS A 2 17.39 15.48 3.67
CA LYS A 2 17.91 14.65 4.76
C LYS A 2 16.90 13.54 5.09
N VAL A 3 17.39 12.37 5.47
CA VAL A 3 16.59 11.25 5.99
C VAL A 3 16.81 11.15 7.50
N ILE A 4 15.74 10.97 8.25
CA ILE A 4 15.71 10.71 9.69
C ILE A 4 14.92 9.44 9.96
N GLY A 5 15.09 8.85 11.15
CA GLY A 5 14.53 7.57 11.51
C GLY A 5 15.41 6.42 11.00
N ASN A 6 15.07 5.82 9.87
CA ASN A 6 15.73 4.65 9.29
C ASN A 6 15.77 3.45 10.27
N ILE A 7 14.64 3.21 10.92
CA ILE A 7 14.46 2.17 11.95
C ILE A 7 13.18 1.38 11.70
N SER A 8 13.05 0.25 12.37
CA SER A 8 11.77 -0.46 12.50
C SER A 8 10.93 0.19 13.60
N ALA A 9 9.72 0.64 13.26
CA ALA A 9 8.85 1.34 14.18
C ALA A 9 7.36 1.27 13.81
N SER A 10 6.49 1.52 14.78
CA SER A 10 5.09 1.84 14.54
C SER A 10 4.98 3.19 13.82
N GLY A 11 4.22 3.24 12.72
CA GLY A 11 4.05 4.49 11.95
C GLY A 11 3.34 5.61 12.71
N THR A 12 2.62 5.30 13.79
CA THR A 12 2.01 6.32 14.65
C THR A 12 3.04 6.89 15.61
N GLU A 13 3.82 6.02 16.24
CA GLU A 13 4.81 6.44 17.25
C GLU A 13 5.98 7.19 16.62
N ILE A 14 6.53 6.70 15.50
CA ILE A 14 7.68 7.38 14.89
C ILE A 14 7.34 8.80 14.39
N ILE A 15 6.10 9.03 13.96
CA ILE A 15 5.65 10.38 13.57
C ILE A 15 5.58 11.29 14.81
N LYS A 16 5.13 10.78 15.96
CA LYS A 16 5.16 11.53 17.22
C LYS A 16 6.58 11.84 17.68
N ASP A 17 7.51 10.89 17.50
CA ASP A 17 8.87 11.04 17.98
C ASP A 17 9.73 11.95 17.09
N LEU A 18 9.52 11.91 15.80
CA LEU A 18 10.36 12.64 14.81
C LEU A 18 9.63 13.75 14.06
N GLY A 19 8.33 13.93 14.30
CA GLY A 19 7.52 14.92 13.56
C GLY A 19 7.99 16.35 13.78
N GLU A 20 8.37 16.74 14.99
CA GLU A 20 8.89 18.09 15.28
C GLU A 20 10.24 18.34 14.61
N GLU A 21 11.16 17.34 14.57
CA GLU A 21 12.39 17.44 13.80
C GLU A 21 12.09 17.56 12.29
N GLN A 22 11.11 16.81 11.81
CA GLN A 22 10.68 16.87 10.42
C GLN A 22 10.13 18.25 10.05
N LEU A 23 9.29 18.86 10.89
CA LEU A 23 8.79 20.22 10.68
C LEU A 23 9.93 21.25 10.61
N ALA A 24 10.89 21.14 11.53
CA ALA A 24 12.00 22.09 11.64
C ALA A 24 12.99 21.98 10.48
N THR A 25 13.20 20.80 9.94
CA THR A 25 14.30 20.53 8.97
C THR A 25 13.82 20.23 7.56
N GLY A 26 12.55 19.90 7.35
CA GLY A 26 12.04 19.38 6.08
C GLY A 26 12.63 18.02 5.69
N ALA A 27 13.12 17.24 6.68
CA ALA A 27 13.66 15.90 6.46
C ALA A 27 12.54 14.90 6.12
N LEU A 28 12.91 13.74 5.60
CA LEU A 28 11.98 12.61 5.36
C LEU A 28 12.09 11.64 6.54
N ILE A 29 10.99 11.28 7.16
CA ILE A 29 10.95 10.20 8.16
C ILE A 29 10.84 8.88 7.42
N VAL A 30 11.93 8.10 7.40
CA VAL A 30 11.99 6.79 6.76
C VAL A 30 11.96 5.70 7.83
N TYR A 31 11.11 4.70 7.64
CA TYR A 31 10.98 3.59 8.58
C TYR A 31 10.42 2.34 7.91
N THR A 32 10.53 1.22 8.58
CA THR A 32 9.89 -0.04 8.20
C THR A 32 9.02 -0.57 9.34
N SER A 33 8.15 -1.51 9.04
CA SER A 33 7.37 -2.30 9.99
C SER A 33 7.76 -3.78 9.88
N ALA A 34 6.99 -4.67 10.49
CA ALA A 34 7.25 -6.11 10.41
C ALA A 34 7.12 -6.69 8.99
N ASP A 35 6.42 -5.98 8.11
CA ASP A 35 6.24 -6.38 6.71
C ASP A 35 7.43 -5.92 5.85
N SER A 36 7.58 -6.52 4.65
CA SER A 36 8.58 -6.10 3.64
C SER A 36 8.14 -4.80 2.96
N VAL A 37 8.19 -3.70 3.70
CA VAL A 37 7.78 -2.36 3.25
C VAL A 37 8.78 -1.29 3.65
N LEU A 38 8.96 -0.29 2.80
CA LEU A 38 9.65 0.95 3.13
C LEU A 38 8.61 2.07 3.21
N GLN A 39 8.54 2.78 4.32
CA GLN A 39 7.58 3.84 4.53
C GLN A 39 8.29 5.19 4.63
N ILE A 40 7.76 6.19 3.94
CA ILE A 40 8.30 7.55 3.90
C ILE A 40 7.20 8.49 4.38
N ALA A 41 7.38 9.06 5.58
CA ALA A 41 6.44 10.01 6.14
C ALA A 41 6.96 11.45 6.06
N ALA A 42 6.03 12.37 5.82
CA ALA A 42 6.26 13.81 5.84
C ALA A 42 4.98 14.56 6.15
N ASN A 43 5.12 15.73 6.79
CA ASN A 43 4.02 16.65 7.00
C ASN A 43 3.66 17.33 5.67
N GLU A 44 2.36 17.35 5.33
CA GLU A 44 1.85 17.88 4.06
C GLU A 44 2.09 19.39 3.89
N GLU A 45 2.19 20.14 4.99
CA GLU A 45 2.46 21.57 4.98
C GLU A 45 3.94 21.89 4.70
N ILE A 46 4.84 20.94 4.98
CA ILE A 46 6.30 21.10 4.78
C ILE A 46 6.76 20.48 3.48
N ILE A 47 6.21 19.31 3.14
CA ILE A 47 6.49 18.59 1.89
C ILE A 47 5.14 18.32 1.21
N PRO A 48 4.80 19.08 0.16
CA PRO A 48 3.56 18.88 -0.59
C PRO A 48 3.40 17.44 -1.09
N LEU A 49 2.16 16.98 -1.20
CA LEU A 49 1.85 15.59 -1.57
C LEU A 49 2.48 15.14 -2.88
N ASP A 50 2.48 16.00 -3.90
CA ASP A 50 3.08 15.72 -5.20
C ASP A 50 4.59 15.50 -5.10
N GLU A 51 5.26 16.25 -4.22
CA GLU A 51 6.69 16.05 -3.95
C GLU A 51 6.94 14.74 -3.19
N LEU A 52 6.16 14.45 -2.14
CA LEU A 52 6.27 13.20 -1.39
C LEU A 52 6.04 11.99 -2.30
N TYR A 53 5.05 12.05 -3.20
CA TYR A 53 4.77 11.00 -4.15
C TYR A 53 5.91 10.78 -5.14
N ARG A 54 6.47 11.85 -5.71
CA ARG A 54 7.67 11.76 -6.58
C ARG A 54 8.87 11.14 -5.87
N ILE A 55 9.06 11.45 -4.59
CA ILE A 55 10.12 10.84 -3.77
C ILE A 55 9.89 9.33 -3.62
N CYS A 56 8.65 8.91 -3.34
CA CYS A 56 8.30 7.50 -3.22
C CYS A 56 8.45 6.75 -4.55
N GLU A 57 8.07 7.35 -5.68
CA GLU A 57 8.30 6.80 -7.02
C GLU A 57 9.79 6.62 -7.31
N TYR A 58 10.61 7.61 -6.96
CA TYR A 58 12.06 7.53 -7.10
C TYR A 58 12.65 6.42 -6.23
N ALA A 59 12.22 6.32 -4.96
CA ALA A 59 12.60 5.23 -4.08
C ALA A 59 12.18 3.87 -4.67
N ARG A 60 10.96 3.77 -5.25
CA ARG A 60 10.51 2.56 -5.95
C ARG A 60 11.41 2.20 -7.14
N LYS A 61 11.88 3.18 -7.90
CA LYS A 61 12.81 2.96 -9.01
C LYS A 61 14.14 2.38 -8.50
N ILE A 62 14.77 3.03 -7.53
CA ILE A 62 16.06 2.60 -6.97
C ILE A 62 15.98 1.19 -6.38
N THR A 63 14.95 0.89 -5.60
CA THR A 63 14.78 -0.41 -4.95
C THR A 63 14.50 -1.57 -5.93
N LYS A 64 14.25 -1.27 -7.22
CA LYS A 64 14.17 -2.29 -8.28
C LYS A 64 15.50 -2.56 -8.97
N GLU A 65 16.44 -1.64 -8.89
CA GLU A 65 17.72 -1.74 -9.59
C GLU A 65 18.65 -2.78 -8.95
N ASN A 66 18.46 -3.06 -7.66
CA ASN A 66 19.20 -4.09 -6.95
C ASN A 66 18.24 -5.06 -6.22
N PRO A 67 18.29 -6.38 -6.50
CA PRO A 67 17.46 -7.38 -5.82
C PRO A 67 17.59 -7.38 -4.29
N GLU A 68 18.76 -7.02 -3.75
CA GLU A 68 18.99 -6.94 -2.29
C GLU A 68 18.21 -5.80 -1.63
N TRP A 69 17.82 -4.77 -2.38
CA TRP A 69 17.07 -3.60 -1.89
C TRP A 69 15.59 -3.71 -2.14
N MET A 70 15.16 -4.83 -2.73
CA MET A 70 13.80 -4.99 -3.18
C MET A 70 12.85 -5.18 -2.01
N VAL A 71 11.90 -4.26 -1.86
CA VAL A 71 10.82 -4.35 -0.88
C VAL A 71 9.48 -4.47 -1.58
N GLY A 72 8.52 -5.16 -0.98
CA GLY A 72 7.19 -5.39 -1.57
C GLY A 72 6.45 -4.10 -1.89
N ARG A 73 6.52 -3.10 -1.02
CA ARG A 73 5.88 -1.79 -1.19
C ARG A 73 6.75 -0.65 -0.71
N ILE A 74 6.70 0.47 -1.43
CA ILE A 74 7.07 1.79 -0.91
C ILE A 74 5.75 2.49 -0.56
N ILE A 75 5.65 3.09 0.62
CA ILE A 75 4.41 3.71 1.08
C ILE A 75 4.66 5.17 1.43
N ALA A 76 3.96 6.08 0.75
CA ALA A 76 3.85 7.46 1.18
C ALA A 76 2.92 7.54 2.41
N ARG A 77 3.42 8.14 3.49
CA ARG A 77 2.70 8.32 4.76
C ARG A 77 2.60 9.79 5.13
N PRO A 78 1.77 10.55 4.45
CA PRO A 78 1.56 11.94 4.80
C PRO A 78 0.86 12.09 6.15
N PHE A 79 1.19 13.17 6.85
CA PHE A 79 0.56 13.55 8.11
C PHE A 79 0.41 15.06 8.23
N ILE A 80 -0.39 15.51 9.18
CA ILE A 80 -0.60 16.91 9.54
C ILE A 80 -0.42 17.12 11.03
N GLY A 81 -0.40 18.36 11.47
CA GLY A 81 -0.22 18.77 12.86
C GLY A 81 1.10 19.49 13.07
N ASN A 82 1.25 20.15 14.21
CA ASN A 82 2.39 21.02 14.52
C ASN A 82 3.13 20.64 15.82
N SER A 83 2.68 19.60 16.52
CA SER A 83 3.30 19.10 17.75
C SER A 83 3.03 17.61 17.93
N ARG A 84 3.79 16.98 18.84
CA ARG A 84 3.68 15.55 19.16
C ARG A 84 2.23 15.07 19.38
N ASP A 85 1.43 15.86 20.06
CA ASP A 85 0.07 15.50 20.44
C ASP A 85 -0.96 15.73 19.32
N THR A 86 -0.61 16.53 18.33
CA THR A 86 -1.50 16.89 17.23
C THR A 86 -1.20 16.18 15.92
N PHE A 87 -0.09 15.42 15.84
CA PHE A 87 0.25 14.69 14.63
C PHE A 87 -0.75 13.58 14.32
N VAL A 88 -1.37 13.68 13.13
CA VAL A 88 -2.37 12.73 12.63
C VAL A 88 -2.02 12.36 11.19
N ARG A 89 -2.00 11.05 10.90
CA ARG A 89 -1.86 10.57 9.52
C ARG A 89 -3.10 10.90 8.71
N THR A 90 -2.90 11.39 7.49
CA THR A 90 -4.01 11.70 6.58
C THR A 90 -4.45 10.48 5.76
N THR A 91 -5.56 10.63 5.07
CA THR A 91 -6.07 9.63 4.12
C THR A 91 -5.30 9.62 2.80
N ASN A 92 -4.39 10.57 2.59
CA ASN A 92 -3.58 10.72 1.38
C ASN A 92 -2.41 9.72 1.30
N ARG A 93 -2.52 8.60 2.01
CA ARG A 93 -1.60 7.47 1.87
C ARG A 93 -1.61 6.97 0.43
N HIS A 94 -0.41 6.68 -0.11
CA HIS A 94 -0.27 6.07 -1.42
C HIS A 94 0.76 4.93 -1.39
N ASP A 95 0.40 3.78 -1.94
CA ASP A 95 1.24 2.58 -1.96
C ASP A 95 1.79 2.33 -3.37
N TYR A 96 3.11 2.22 -3.48
CA TYR A 96 3.83 1.86 -4.70
C TYR A 96 4.25 0.40 -4.62
N ALA A 97 3.35 -0.49 -4.98
CA ALA A 97 3.59 -1.93 -4.96
C ALA A 97 4.54 -2.40 -6.08
N LEU A 98 5.21 -3.52 -5.87
CA LEU A 98 5.85 -4.25 -6.97
C LEU A 98 4.76 -4.88 -7.84
N LYS A 99 4.98 -4.82 -9.15
CA LYS A 99 4.27 -5.73 -10.06
C LYS A 99 4.83 -7.14 -9.92
N PRO A 100 4.07 -8.18 -10.24
CA PRO A 100 4.63 -9.52 -10.39
C PRO A 100 5.87 -9.50 -11.29
N PHE A 101 6.87 -10.31 -10.94
CA PHE A 101 8.15 -10.35 -11.68
C PHE A 101 8.02 -10.95 -13.08
N ASP A 102 7.01 -11.80 -13.25
CA ASP A 102 6.75 -12.51 -14.49
C ASP A 102 5.23 -12.63 -14.71
N ARG A 103 4.86 -13.15 -15.86
CA ARG A 103 3.46 -13.41 -16.20
C ARG A 103 2.84 -14.38 -15.19
N THR A 104 1.67 -14.01 -14.73
CA THR A 104 0.86 -14.81 -13.80
C THR A 104 -0.26 -15.54 -14.56
N VAL A 105 -0.94 -16.44 -13.90
CA VAL A 105 -2.17 -17.05 -14.43
C VAL A 105 -3.24 -16.00 -14.73
N LEU A 106 -3.27 -14.88 -13.98
CA LEU A 106 -4.23 -13.79 -14.19
C LEU A 106 -3.98 -13.10 -15.54
N ASP A 107 -2.71 -12.85 -15.88
CA ASP A 107 -2.35 -12.29 -17.19
C ASP A 107 -2.73 -13.25 -18.30
N SER A 108 -2.47 -14.55 -18.13
CA SER A 108 -2.81 -15.57 -19.11
C SER A 108 -4.32 -15.67 -19.35
N LEU A 109 -5.13 -15.59 -18.32
CA LEU A 109 -6.59 -15.56 -18.43
C LEU A 109 -7.06 -14.33 -19.22
N LYS A 110 -6.59 -13.14 -18.82
CA LYS A 110 -6.93 -11.87 -19.45
C LYS A 110 -6.56 -11.85 -20.94
N ASP A 111 -5.36 -12.30 -21.29
CA ASP A 111 -4.87 -12.34 -22.68
C ASP A 111 -5.66 -13.31 -23.56
N ASN A 112 -6.30 -14.32 -22.96
CA ASN A 112 -7.22 -15.24 -23.64
C ASN A 112 -8.68 -14.81 -23.54
N ASN A 113 -8.95 -13.52 -23.23
CA ASN A 113 -10.29 -12.93 -23.15
C ASN A 113 -11.20 -13.55 -22.08
N TYR A 114 -10.61 -14.12 -21.03
CA TYR A 114 -11.35 -14.51 -19.83
C TYR A 114 -11.45 -13.33 -18.87
N ASP A 115 -12.55 -13.26 -18.14
CA ASP A 115 -12.70 -12.29 -17.06
C ASP A 115 -11.86 -12.67 -15.84
N VAL A 116 -11.26 -11.66 -15.22
CA VAL A 116 -10.57 -11.81 -13.94
C VAL A 116 -11.12 -10.78 -12.96
N TYR A 117 -12.01 -11.23 -12.11
CA TYR A 117 -12.60 -10.42 -11.05
C TYR A 117 -11.77 -10.51 -9.78
N ALA A 118 -11.27 -9.38 -9.32
CA ALA A 118 -10.52 -9.21 -8.08
C ALA A 118 -11.44 -8.61 -7.00
N ILE A 119 -11.71 -9.35 -5.92
CA ILE A 119 -12.52 -8.89 -4.79
C ILE A 119 -11.62 -8.77 -3.55
N GLY A 120 -11.66 -7.64 -2.86
CA GLY A 120 -10.79 -7.31 -1.73
C GLY A 120 -9.47 -6.73 -2.18
N LYS A 121 -8.35 -7.15 -1.55
CA LYS A 121 -7.01 -6.61 -1.81
C LYS A 121 -6.30 -7.22 -3.03
N ILE A 122 -6.93 -8.12 -3.78
CA ILE A 122 -6.27 -8.83 -4.89
C ILE A 122 -5.72 -7.87 -5.94
N ASN A 123 -6.49 -6.84 -6.31
CA ASN A 123 -6.03 -5.82 -7.25
C ASN A 123 -4.75 -5.12 -6.78
N ASP A 124 -4.67 -4.80 -5.50
CA ASP A 124 -3.51 -4.11 -4.90
C ASP A 124 -2.30 -5.05 -4.79
N ILE A 125 -2.53 -6.33 -4.45
CA ILE A 125 -1.48 -7.35 -4.37
C ILE A 125 -0.81 -7.55 -5.73
N PHE A 126 -1.59 -7.64 -6.80
CA PHE A 126 -1.09 -7.83 -8.17
C PHE A 126 -0.81 -6.49 -8.89
N ASN A 127 -1.00 -5.35 -8.20
CA ASN A 127 -0.84 -4.01 -8.78
C ASN A 127 -1.58 -3.85 -10.11
N GLY A 128 -2.81 -4.37 -10.17
CA GLY A 128 -3.69 -4.35 -11.34
C GLY A 128 -3.30 -5.30 -12.47
N CYS A 129 -2.18 -6.05 -12.36
CA CYS A 129 -1.73 -6.94 -13.42
C CYS A 129 -2.69 -8.12 -13.60
N GLY A 130 -3.09 -8.38 -14.84
CA GLY A 130 -3.99 -9.48 -15.18
C GLY A 130 -5.44 -9.34 -14.69
N ILE A 131 -5.82 -8.20 -14.08
CA ILE A 131 -7.18 -7.94 -13.58
C ILE A 131 -8.03 -7.28 -14.66
N THR A 132 -9.27 -7.74 -14.85
CA THR A 132 -10.27 -7.10 -15.72
C THR A 132 -11.25 -6.26 -14.93
N ASN A 133 -11.64 -6.71 -13.74
CA ASN A 133 -12.58 -6.03 -12.86
C ASN A 133 -12.12 -6.10 -11.40
N ALA A 134 -12.19 -4.98 -10.67
CA ALA A 134 -11.81 -4.92 -9.27
C ALA A 134 -12.92 -4.35 -8.39
N LYS A 135 -13.09 -4.93 -7.20
CA LYS A 135 -14.04 -4.48 -6.16
C LYS A 135 -13.33 -4.47 -4.81
N SER A 136 -13.14 -3.29 -4.23
CA SER A 136 -12.67 -3.15 -2.86
C SER A 136 -13.73 -3.62 -1.86
N THR A 137 -13.29 -4.09 -0.70
CA THR A 137 -14.17 -4.59 0.36
C THR A 137 -13.86 -3.94 1.70
N THR A 138 -14.87 -3.88 2.56
CA THR A 138 -14.77 -3.32 3.91
C THR A 138 -14.75 -4.41 5.00
N SER A 139 -15.11 -5.66 4.66
CA SER A 139 -15.16 -6.80 5.58
C SER A 139 -15.23 -8.12 4.80
N ASN A 140 -15.01 -9.24 5.49
CA ASN A 140 -15.20 -10.57 4.91
C ASN A 140 -16.64 -10.77 4.42
N ARG A 141 -17.62 -10.32 5.20
CA ARG A 141 -19.03 -10.42 4.80
C ARG A 141 -19.30 -9.68 3.50
N ASN A 142 -18.84 -8.44 3.41
CA ASN A 142 -18.97 -7.64 2.19
C ASN A 142 -18.29 -8.33 0.98
N GLY A 143 -17.11 -8.94 1.19
CA GLY A 143 -16.40 -9.71 0.15
C GLY A 143 -17.22 -10.91 -0.33
N MET A 144 -17.82 -11.67 0.59
CA MET A 144 -18.68 -12.81 0.26
C MET A 144 -19.97 -12.38 -0.45
N ASP A 145 -20.61 -11.29 -0.01
CA ASP A 145 -21.83 -10.77 -0.66
C ASP A 145 -21.54 -10.35 -2.11
N LEU A 146 -20.38 -9.71 -2.37
CA LEU A 146 -19.94 -9.37 -3.73
C LEU A 146 -19.66 -10.61 -4.59
N ALA A 147 -19.00 -11.62 -4.02
CA ALA A 147 -18.75 -12.88 -4.72
C ALA A 147 -20.06 -13.62 -5.07
N ILE A 148 -21.00 -13.71 -4.12
CA ILE A 148 -22.33 -14.33 -4.35
C ILE A 148 -23.12 -13.54 -5.41
N LYS A 149 -23.03 -12.22 -5.39
CA LYS A 149 -23.66 -11.39 -6.43
C LYS A 149 -23.08 -11.69 -7.81
N LEU A 150 -21.75 -11.82 -7.92
CA LEU A 150 -21.08 -12.13 -9.17
C LEU A 150 -21.48 -13.50 -9.74
N LEU A 151 -21.77 -14.51 -8.89
CA LEU A 151 -22.26 -15.82 -9.34
C LEU A 151 -23.60 -15.75 -10.08
N LYS A 152 -24.33 -14.64 -9.97
CA LYS A 152 -25.60 -14.41 -10.70
C LYS A 152 -25.38 -13.71 -12.04
N GLU A 153 -24.16 -13.23 -12.29
CA GLU A 153 -23.76 -12.60 -13.53
C GLU A 153 -23.22 -13.67 -14.50
N ASN A 154 -23.43 -13.45 -15.79
CA ASN A 154 -22.93 -14.37 -16.81
C ASN A 154 -21.50 -13.94 -17.18
N PHE A 155 -20.48 -14.63 -16.66
CA PHE A 155 -19.10 -14.40 -17.03
C PHE A 155 -18.35 -15.73 -17.18
N THR A 156 -17.25 -15.71 -17.93
CA THR A 156 -16.34 -16.85 -18.08
C THR A 156 -14.95 -16.44 -17.66
N GLY A 157 -14.44 -17.02 -16.59
CA GLY A 157 -13.12 -16.64 -16.06
C GLY A 157 -12.93 -17.00 -14.60
N LEU A 158 -12.17 -16.16 -13.89
CA LEU A 158 -11.79 -16.36 -12.49
C LEU A 158 -12.38 -15.25 -11.61
N CYS A 159 -13.02 -15.63 -10.51
CA CYS A 159 -13.29 -14.75 -9.38
C CYS A 159 -12.30 -15.03 -8.26
N PHE A 160 -11.38 -14.09 -8.03
CA PHE A 160 -10.38 -14.20 -6.98
C PHE A 160 -10.76 -13.30 -5.79
N VAL A 161 -11.05 -13.91 -4.65
CA VAL A 161 -11.56 -13.22 -3.44
C VAL A 161 -10.52 -13.26 -2.34
N ASN A 162 -10.17 -12.09 -1.78
CA ASN A 162 -9.41 -11.97 -0.55
C ASN A 162 -10.34 -11.56 0.60
N LEU A 163 -10.42 -12.39 1.64
CA LEU A 163 -11.21 -12.13 2.84
C LEU A 163 -10.35 -11.37 3.85
N VAL A 164 -10.46 -10.04 3.81
CA VAL A 164 -9.54 -9.08 4.44
C VAL A 164 -9.49 -9.13 5.97
N ASP A 165 -10.57 -9.56 6.66
CA ASP A 165 -10.62 -9.56 8.12
C ASP A 165 -9.71 -10.64 8.74
N PHE A 166 -9.43 -11.72 8.02
CA PHE A 166 -8.52 -12.75 8.52
C PHE A 166 -7.11 -12.21 8.75
N ASP A 167 -6.66 -11.28 7.92
CA ASP A 167 -5.41 -10.56 8.15
C ASP A 167 -5.62 -9.37 9.11
N ALA A 168 -6.52 -8.47 8.79
CA ALA A 168 -6.65 -7.18 9.47
C ALA A 168 -7.10 -7.28 10.93
N LEU A 169 -7.97 -8.25 11.28
CA LEU A 169 -8.53 -8.42 12.62
C LEU A 169 -7.92 -9.58 13.40
N TYR A 170 -7.52 -10.65 12.72
CA TYR A 170 -7.11 -11.91 13.36
C TYR A 170 -5.66 -12.30 13.10
N GLY A 171 -5.00 -11.73 12.08
CA GLY A 171 -3.64 -12.07 11.68
C GLY A 171 -2.54 -11.52 12.59
N HIS A 172 -2.81 -10.45 13.30
CA HIS A 172 -1.88 -9.84 14.26
C HIS A 172 -2.15 -10.41 15.65
N ARG A 173 -1.43 -11.44 16.04
CA ARG A 173 -1.50 -12.15 17.33
C ARG A 173 -1.84 -11.18 18.49
N ARG A 174 -3.11 -11.12 18.85
CA ARG A 174 -3.63 -10.39 20.02
C ARG A 174 -4.08 -11.39 21.06
#